data_f9d4e1a8d5c0d27e017fc7e7f8758317
#
_entry.id   f9d4e1a8d5c0d27e017fc7e7f8758317
#
_cell.length_a   1.000
_cell.length_b   1.000
_cell.length_c   1.000
_cell.angle_alpha   90.00
_cell.angle_beta   90.00
_cell.angle_gamma   90.00
#
_symmetry.space_group_name_H-M   'P 1'
#
loop_
_entity.id
_entity.type
_entity.pdbx_description
1 polymer ?
#
loop_
_entity_poly.entity_id
_entity_poly.type
_entity_poly.pdbx_seq_one_letter_code
_entity_poly.pdbx_strand_id
1 'polypeptide(L)'
;MMMKRIAGIARCVVFLVILALVLSTVNGVLLPKYNFTNANWPSGTTFSSFYEMEKDSVDVLFLGSSVVMNAFSPLQIYKDHQIRSFNLGSEQQSPFLSYFWLKEALRYQTPKVVVMDTRFCFTYHAASPINTLEGMTRKCLDPMRLSPVKMEAVRTLCELDPAHSEMSYYLTNLRYHDRWKSLEKSDFEHGKFADFSLMGYTLGIDDYIQSYQTFDPVDAEAAFDDAHQLSMEYLDKIAVLCRENGIEMVLVNLLGNEMNDGIHNGYTAFAQKHGIDYYNFNETGLHDAVGAKFPEESFYRHATPKGAVKMSQYMGGLLADVYGVEGVRDEQWEKQVSFYENVLKMHELPYIDDLESYLAMIPDDDCTVFMAVKEDASAQMPEGAKEQLKRLGLNTQWNEDMYRQPYIAVLSPDRKIEGAMGYQSYTSRFEGGRYDVQSIGYQEGNAASILINGKEYSLKSRGLNIVVYSHYQDKVIDSVNFDTHVGADAVRY
;
A
#
# COMPACT_ATOMS: atom_id res chain seq x y z
N MET A 1 -53.68 -29.83 -5.50
CA MET A 1 -53.61 -28.39 -5.29
C MET A 1 -52.36 -27.98 -4.49
N MET A 2 -52.04 -28.65 -3.40
CA MET A 2 -50.85 -28.37 -2.56
C MET A 2 -49.50 -28.48 -3.29
N MET A 3 -49.27 -29.55 -4.07
CA MET A 3 -48.03 -29.73 -4.87
C MET A 3 -47.78 -28.61 -5.90
N LYS A 4 -48.84 -28.08 -6.57
CA LYS A 4 -48.70 -26.97 -7.49
C LYS A 4 -48.31 -25.68 -6.77
N ARG A 5 -48.79 -25.44 -5.55
CA ARG A 5 -48.42 -24.29 -4.71
C ARG A 5 -46.98 -24.40 -4.24
N ILE A 6 -46.53 -25.61 -3.78
CA ILE A 6 -45.14 -25.86 -3.38
C ILE A 6 -44.20 -25.67 -4.57
N ALA A 7 -44.54 -26.19 -5.74
CA ALA A 7 -43.74 -25.95 -6.97
C ALA A 7 -43.67 -24.46 -7.38
N GLY A 8 -44.77 -23.70 -7.16
CA GLY A 8 -44.76 -22.25 -7.37
C GLY A 8 -43.85 -21.52 -6.41
N ILE A 9 -43.91 -21.84 -5.11
CA ILE A 9 -43.01 -21.26 -4.09
C ILE A 9 -41.56 -21.60 -4.40
N ALA A 10 -41.25 -22.86 -4.73
CA ALA A 10 -39.89 -23.28 -5.08
C ALA A 10 -39.32 -22.50 -6.27
N ARG A 11 -40.15 -22.25 -7.33
CA ARG A 11 -39.73 -21.43 -8.49
C ARG A 11 -39.45 -19.98 -8.09
N CYS A 12 -40.30 -19.37 -7.25
CA CYS A 12 -40.05 -18.03 -6.72
C CYS A 12 -38.76 -17.95 -5.91
N VAL A 13 -38.49 -18.93 -5.05
CA VAL A 13 -37.27 -18.99 -4.27
C VAL A 13 -36.03 -19.12 -5.17
N VAL A 14 -36.08 -20.03 -6.17
CA VAL A 14 -34.99 -20.19 -7.14
C VAL A 14 -34.75 -18.88 -7.92
N PHE A 15 -35.83 -18.23 -8.37
CA PHE A 15 -35.72 -16.94 -9.07
C PHE A 15 -35.07 -15.86 -8.20
N LEU A 16 -35.47 -15.75 -6.92
CA LEU A 16 -34.92 -14.77 -5.99
C LEU A 16 -33.42 -15.06 -5.69
N VAL A 17 -33.07 -16.35 -5.58
CA VAL A 17 -31.65 -16.74 -5.39
C VAL A 17 -30.81 -16.35 -6.62
N ILE A 18 -31.29 -16.66 -7.83
CA ILE A 18 -30.61 -16.30 -9.07
C ILE A 18 -30.49 -14.77 -9.17
N LEU A 19 -31.56 -14.04 -8.89
CA LEU A 19 -31.55 -12.58 -8.91
C LEU A 19 -30.53 -12.01 -7.89
N ALA A 20 -30.48 -12.56 -6.68
CA ALA A 20 -29.52 -12.14 -5.66
C ALA A 20 -28.08 -12.41 -6.11
N LEU A 21 -27.81 -13.57 -6.72
CA LEU A 21 -26.49 -13.90 -7.27
C LEU A 21 -26.09 -12.95 -8.40
N VAL A 22 -27.01 -12.66 -9.34
CA VAL A 22 -26.75 -11.71 -10.43
C VAL A 22 -26.45 -10.31 -9.87
N LEU A 23 -27.27 -9.83 -8.94
CA LEU A 23 -27.07 -8.51 -8.32
C LEU A 23 -25.76 -8.47 -7.55
N SER A 24 -25.39 -9.52 -6.82
CA SER A 24 -24.11 -9.62 -6.11
C SER A 24 -22.93 -9.56 -7.07
N THR A 25 -22.99 -10.30 -8.19
CA THR A 25 -21.94 -10.29 -9.22
C THR A 25 -21.82 -8.90 -9.87
N VAL A 26 -22.95 -8.29 -10.24
CA VAL A 26 -22.97 -6.94 -10.81
C VAL A 26 -22.42 -5.91 -9.82
N ASN A 27 -22.84 -5.97 -8.55
CA ASN A 27 -22.27 -5.12 -7.51
C ASN A 27 -20.76 -5.33 -7.39
N GLY A 28 -20.32 -6.57 -7.38
CA GLY A 28 -18.90 -6.90 -7.33
C GLY A 28 -18.10 -6.31 -8.49
N VAL A 29 -18.60 -6.36 -9.72
CA VAL A 29 -17.94 -5.78 -10.91
C VAL A 29 -17.99 -4.25 -10.90
N LEU A 30 -19.11 -3.66 -10.53
CA LEU A 30 -19.29 -2.20 -10.56
C LEU A 30 -18.67 -1.49 -9.36
N LEU A 31 -18.44 -2.17 -8.24
CA LEU A 31 -17.72 -1.57 -7.12
C LEU A 31 -16.30 -1.20 -7.56
N PRO A 32 -15.86 0.06 -7.37
CA PRO A 32 -14.51 0.46 -7.74
C PRO A 32 -13.46 -0.45 -7.11
N LYS A 33 -12.58 -1.01 -7.93
CA LYS A 33 -11.41 -1.75 -7.48
C LYS A 33 -10.26 -0.76 -7.38
N TYR A 34 -9.80 -0.60 -6.18
CA TYR A 34 -8.65 0.25 -5.92
C TYR A 34 -7.43 -0.65 -5.94
N ASN A 35 -6.79 -0.71 -7.09
CA ASN A 35 -5.55 -1.44 -7.25
C ASN A 35 -4.35 -0.51 -7.04
N PHE A 36 -3.20 -1.10 -6.84
CA PHE A 36 -1.95 -0.37 -6.64
C PHE A 36 -1.50 0.45 -7.86
N THR A 37 -2.05 0.17 -9.04
CA THR A 37 -1.80 0.95 -10.26
C THR A 37 -2.49 2.30 -10.23
N ASN A 38 -3.57 2.40 -9.48
CA ASN A 38 -4.22 3.65 -9.20
C ASN A 38 -3.80 4.13 -7.81
N ALA A 39 -2.64 4.79 -7.73
CA ALA A 39 -2.02 5.28 -6.50
C ALA A 39 -2.97 6.12 -5.60
N ASN A 40 -4.12 6.50 -6.12
CA ASN A 40 -5.08 7.32 -5.40
C ASN A 40 -6.05 6.52 -4.49
N TRP A 41 -6.06 5.16 -4.50
CA TRP A 41 -7.14 4.45 -3.84
C TRP A 41 -6.81 3.05 -3.27
N PRO A 42 -5.88 2.91 -2.33
CA PRO A 42 -5.51 1.60 -1.76
C PRO A 42 -6.56 1.00 -0.81
N SER A 43 -7.49 1.79 -0.29
CA SER A 43 -8.41 1.37 0.78
C SER A 43 -9.27 0.14 0.45
N GLY A 44 -9.71 0.00 -0.80
CA GLY A 44 -10.49 -1.18 -1.22
C GLY A 44 -9.73 -2.49 -1.05
N THR A 45 -8.45 -2.49 -1.39
CA THR A 45 -7.54 -3.64 -1.23
C THR A 45 -7.28 -3.94 0.25
N THR A 46 -7.05 -2.90 1.05
CA THR A 46 -6.88 -3.02 2.51
C THR A 46 -8.02 -3.80 3.14
N PHE A 47 -9.25 -3.35 2.92
CA PHE A 47 -10.42 -3.97 3.56
C PHE A 47 -10.73 -5.37 3.02
N SER A 48 -10.50 -5.61 1.72
CA SER A 48 -10.64 -6.96 1.15
C SER A 48 -9.64 -7.94 1.76
N SER A 49 -8.38 -7.52 1.87
CA SER A 49 -7.30 -8.33 2.47
C SER A 49 -7.56 -8.64 3.96
N PHE A 50 -8.13 -7.68 4.70
CA PHE A 50 -8.50 -7.92 6.10
C PHE A 50 -9.49 -9.08 6.26
N TYR A 51 -10.49 -9.18 5.38
CA TYR A 51 -11.47 -10.28 5.44
C TYR A 51 -10.92 -11.65 5.00
N GLU A 52 -9.74 -11.68 4.39
CA GLU A 52 -9.05 -12.90 3.99
C GLU A 52 -8.05 -13.39 5.05
N MET A 53 -7.79 -12.57 6.08
CA MET A 53 -6.98 -12.98 7.22
C MET A 53 -7.63 -14.14 7.96
N GLU A 54 -6.80 -15.07 8.42
CA GLU A 54 -7.27 -16.13 9.31
C GLU A 54 -7.89 -15.53 10.58
N LYS A 55 -8.88 -16.23 11.12
CA LYS A 55 -9.53 -15.78 12.34
C LYS A 55 -8.54 -15.78 13.51
N ASP A 56 -8.58 -14.70 14.31
CA ASP A 56 -7.74 -14.52 15.50
C ASP A 56 -6.21 -14.58 15.18
N SER A 57 -5.83 -14.14 13.97
CA SER A 57 -4.43 -14.12 13.50
C SER A 57 -3.77 -12.73 13.58
N VAL A 58 -4.47 -11.71 14.09
CA VAL A 58 -3.97 -10.35 14.20
C VAL A 58 -3.91 -9.93 15.66
N ASP A 59 -2.72 -9.63 16.16
CA ASP A 59 -2.48 -9.26 17.56
C ASP A 59 -2.61 -7.74 17.78
N VAL A 60 -2.39 -6.91 16.72
CA VAL A 60 -2.44 -5.45 16.78
C VAL A 60 -3.22 -4.88 15.61
N LEU A 61 -4.13 -3.95 15.86
CA LEU A 61 -4.82 -3.17 14.83
C LEU A 61 -4.41 -1.71 14.87
N PHE A 62 -4.06 -1.16 13.70
CA PHE A 62 -3.87 0.26 13.49
C PHE A 62 -5.15 0.84 12.89
N LEU A 63 -5.67 1.91 13.47
CA LEU A 63 -6.89 2.59 13.04
C LEU A 63 -6.62 4.08 12.82
N GLY A 64 -7.21 4.65 11.79
CA GLY A 64 -7.12 6.08 11.53
C GLY A 64 -7.09 6.42 10.05
N SER A 65 -6.58 7.61 9.77
CA SER A 65 -6.58 8.18 8.43
C SER A 65 -5.41 7.72 7.56
N SER A 66 -5.23 8.36 6.41
CA SER A 66 -4.11 8.11 5.50
C SER A 66 -2.73 8.26 6.15
N VAL A 67 -2.60 9.03 7.23
CA VAL A 67 -1.31 9.14 7.93
C VAL A 67 -0.91 7.82 8.59
N VAL A 68 -1.88 7.06 9.12
CA VAL A 68 -1.65 5.71 9.65
C VAL A 68 -1.28 4.75 8.53
N MET A 69 -2.01 4.79 7.41
CA MET A 69 -1.74 3.92 6.26
C MET A 69 -0.30 4.01 5.77
N ASN A 70 0.29 5.21 5.81
CA ASN A 70 1.62 5.46 5.30
C ASN A 70 2.71 5.40 6.39
N ALA A 71 2.36 5.50 7.68
CA ALA A 71 3.35 5.55 8.76
C ALA A 71 3.70 4.17 9.32
N PHE A 72 2.75 3.25 9.37
CA PHE A 72 2.96 1.95 10.00
C PHE A 72 2.84 0.82 8.99
N SER A 73 3.97 0.12 8.78
CA SER A 73 4.04 -1.10 7.98
C SER A 73 3.96 -2.32 8.90
N PRO A 74 2.86 -3.09 8.89
CA PRO A 74 2.74 -4.32 9.65
C PRO A 74 3.83 -5.33 9.33
N LEU A 75 4.27 -5.39 8.08
CA LEU A 75 5.30 -6.33 7.64
C LEU A 75 6.71 -5.95 8.13
N GLN A 76 6.99 -4.64 8.32
CA GLN A 76 8.21 -4.21 8.99
C GLN A 76 8.19 -4.59 10.47
N ILE A 77 7.05 -4.38 11.15
CA ILE A 77 6.87 -4.75 12.55
C ILE A 77 7.03 -6.28 12.72
N TYR A 78 6.43 -7.06 11.81
CA TYR A 78 6.58 -8.51 11.83
C TYR A 78 8.02 -8.96 11.58
N LYS A 79 8.71 -8.35 10.61
CA LYS A 79 10.12 -8.62 10.31
C LYS A 79 11.01 -8.47 11.54
N ASP A 80 10.81 -7.41 12.32
CA ASP A 80 11.67 -7.06 13.44
C ASP A 80 11.28 -7.78 14.75
N HIS A 81 9.99 -8.01 14.97
CA HIS A 81 9.46 -8.48 16.25
C HIS A 81 8.52 -9.70 16.14
N GLN A 82 8.22 -10.20 14.94
CA GLN A 82 7.25 -11.28 14.67
C GLN A 82 5.82 -10.96 15.20
N ILE A 83 5.51 -9.69 15.44
CA ILE A 83 4.18 -9.24 15.87
C ILE A 83 3.28 -9.13 14.64
N ARG A 84 2.16 -9.86 14.67
CA ARG A 84 1.16 -9.85 13.60
C ARG A 84 0.22 -8.66 13.78
N SER A 85 0.32 -7.69 12.91
CA SER A 85 -0.50 -6.49 12.96
C SER A 85 -1.21 -6.22 11.64
N PHE A 86 -2.28 -5.44 11.65
CA PHE A 86 -2.99 -5.06 10.44
C PHE A 86 -3.36 -3.58 10.48
N ASN A 87 -3.17 -2.88 9.37
CA ASN A 87 -3.48 -1.47 9.24
C ASN A 87 -4.85 -1.30 8.58
N LEU A 88 -5.87 -0.98 9.39
CA LEU A 88 -7.25 -0.69 8.97
C LEU A 88 -7.49 0.82 8.78
N GLY A 89 -6.46 1.55 8.37
CA GLY A 89 -6.57 2.95 8.00
C GLY A 89 -7.12 3.15 6.59
N SER A 90 -7.75 4.29 6.36
CA SER A 90 -8.12 4.74 5.01
C SER A 90 -8.10 6.27 4.89
N GLU A 91 -8.13 6.78 3.66
CA GLU A 91 -8.10 8.23 3.45
C GLU A 91 -9.27 8.92 4.17
N GLN A 92 -8.94 9.95 4.96
CA GLN A 92 -9.89 10.72 5.76
C GLN A 92 -10.78 9.88 6.69
N GLN A 93 -10.32 8.72 7.12
CA GLN A 93 -11.07 7.90 8.07
C GLN A 93 -11.15 8.61 9.44
N SER A 94 -12.33 9.11 9.77
CA SER A 94 -12.60 9.74 11.04
C SER A 94 -12.80 8.72 12.16
N PRO A 95 -12.80 9.12 13.43
CA PRO A 95 -13.14 8.26 14.55
C PRO A 95 -14.50 7.57 14.43
N PHE A 96 -15.51 8.23 13.79
CA PHE A 96 -16.78 7.59 13.44
C PHE A 96 -16.58 6.31 12.62
N LEU A 97 -15.83 6.39 11.53
CA LEU A 97 -15.59 5.25 10.66
C LEU A 97 -14.68 4.21 11.34
N SER A 98 -13.67 4.67 12.08
CA SER A 98 -12.77 3.80 12.83
C SER A 98 -13.49 2.98 13.89
N TYR A 99 -14.47 3.56 14.58
CA TYR A 99 -15.32 2.86 15.55
C TYR A 99 -16.07 1.68 14.93
N PHE A 100 -16.72 1.91 13.79
CA PHE A 100 -17.46 0.84 13.11
C PHE A 100 -16.53 -0.21 12.49
N TRP A 101 -15.35 0.17 12.02
CA TRP A 101 -14.35 -0.80 11.58
C TRP A 101 -13.78 -1.60 12.74
N LEU A 102 -13.56 -1.01 13.90
CA LEU A 102 -13.17 -1.77 15.09
C LEU A 102 -14.27 -2.77 15.48
N LYS A 103 -15.53 -2.35 15.53
CA LYS A 103 -16.67 -3.28 15.79
C LYS A 103 -16.74 -4.42 14.78
N GLU A 104 -16.53 -4.14 13.51
CA GLU A 104 -16.53 -5.17 12.47
C GLU A 104 -15.30 -6.06 12.60
N ALA A 105 -14.12 -5.50 12.89
CA ALA A 105 -12.89 -6.27 13.06
C ALA A 105 -12.97 -7.26 14.25
N LEU A 106 -13.56 -6.86 15.34
CA LEU A 106 -13.75 -7.72 16.53
C LEU A 106 -14.66 -8.94 16.29
N ARG A 107 -15.33 -9.03 15.16
CA ARG A 107 -16.07 -10.22 14.75
C ARG A 107 -15.16 -11.31 14.17
N TYR A 108 -13.96 -10.95 13.77
CA TYR A 108 -13.00 -11.82 13.08
C TYR A 108 -11.69 -11.96 13.82
N GLN A 109 -11.30 -10.95 14.60
CA GLN A 109 -10.00 -10.87 15.25
C GLN A 109 -10.15 -10.53 16.74
N THR A 110 -9.17 -10.93 17.52
CA THR A 110 -9.08 -10.65 18.97
C THR A 110 -7.74 -9.93 19.26
N PRO A 111 -7.60 -8.66 18.82
CA PRO A 111 -6.34 -7.94 19.01
C PRO A 111 -6.07 -7.67 20.50
N LYS A 112 -4.81 -7.65 20.87
CA LYS A 112 -4.33 -7.28 22.21
C LYS A 112 -4.19 -5.76 22.33
N VAL A 113 -3.81 -5.10 21.22
CA VAL A 113 -3.56 -3.66 21.17
C VAL A 113 -4.28 -3.04 19.97
N VAL A 114 -4.85 -1.86 20.18
CA VAL A 114 -5.38 -0.97 19.15
C VAL A 114 -4.63 0.35 19.19
N VAL A 115 -3.96 0.71 18.09
CA VAL A 115 -3.30 2.02 17.93
C VAL A 115 -4.21 2.92 17.12
N MET A 116 -4.63 4.05 17.70
CA MET A 116 -5.60 4.98 17.10
C MET A 116 -4.97 6.34 16.82
N ASP A 117 -5.06 6.81 15.57
CA ASP A 117 -4.64 8.14 15.15
C ASP A 117 -5.68 9.21 15.51
N THR A 118 -5.18 10.37 15.94
CA THR A 118 -6.01 11.50 16.39
C THR A 118 -6.35 12.50 15.29
N ARG A 119 -5.81 12.39 14.09
CA ARG A 119 -5.84 13.45 13.06
C ARG A 119 -7.22 14.05 12.81
N PHE A 120 -8.26 13.24 12.72
CA PHE A 120 -9.61 13.70 12.40
C PHE A 120 -10.45 14.02 13.65
N CYS A 121 -9.81 14.30 14.78
CA CYS A 121 -10.46 14.88 15.95
C CYS A 121 -10.59 16.40 15.88
N PHE A 122 -9.96 17.07 14.89
CA PHE A 122 -10.14 18.51 14.61
C PHE A 122 -10.94 18.70 13.32
N THR A 123 -11.59 19.84 13.21
CA THR A 123 -12.48 20.14 12.09
C THR A 123 -11.69 20.38 10.81
N TYR A 124 -11.74 19.45 9.88
CA TYR A 124 -11.19 19.60 8.52
C TYR A 124 -12.26 19.77 7.47
N HIS A 125 -13.44 19.19 7.70
CA HIS A 125 -14.53 19.16 6.74
C HIS A 125 -15.81 19.66 7.41
N ALA A 126 -15.91 20.96 7.63
CA ALA A 126 -17.05 21.60 8.29
C ALA A 126 -18.43 21.28 7.65
N ALA A 127 -18.45 20.88 6.38
CA ALA A 127 -19.68 20.48 5.69
C ALA A 127 -20.08 19.01 5.95
N SER A 128 -19.25 18.22 6.64
CA SER A 128 -19.55 16.82 6.94
C SER A 128 -19.73 16.59 8.42
N PRO A 129 -20.90 16.11 8.87
CA PRO A 129 -21.14 15.80 10.28
C PRO A 129 -20.15 14.80 10.87
N ILE A 130 -19.67 13.85 10.08
CA ILE A 130 -18.73 12.81 10.50
C ILE A 130 -17.26 13.16 10.19
N ASN A 131 -17.00 14.42 9.83
CA ASN A 131 -15.65 14.92 9.48
C ASN A 131 -14.95 14.13 8.37
N THR A 132 -15.71 13.59 7.43
CA THR A 132 -15.22 12.79 6.29
C THR A 132 -16.05 13.09 5.05
N LEU A 133 -15.43 13.39 3.91
CA LEU A 133 -16.14 13.64 2.65
C LEU A 133 -16.87 12.37 2.15
N GLU A 134 -17.99 12.54 1.43
CA GLU A 134 -18.84 11.43 0.93
C GLU A 134 -18.03 10.36 0.19
N GLY A 135 -17.15 10.76 -0.73
CA GLY A 135 -16.31 9.82 -1.48
C GLY A 135 -15.38 8.99 -0.60
N MET A 136 -14.83 9.58 0.46
CA MET A 136 -13.96 8.90 1.41
C MET A 136 -14.77 8.01 2.38
N THR A 137 -15.95 8.47 2.80
CA THR A 137 -16.91 7.64 3.54
C THR A 137 -17.26 6.37 2.76
N ARG A 138 -17.50 6.51 1.45
CA ARG A 138 -17.76 5.38 0.54
C ARG A 138 -16.60 4.41 0.47
N LYS A 139 -15.37 4.89 0.31
CA LYS A 139 -14.17 4.05 0.32
C LYS A 139 -14.09 3.18 1.56
N CYS A 140 -14.49 3.72 2.69
CA CYS A 140 -14.43 3.04 3.96
C CYS A 140 -15.62 2.07 4.16
N LEU A 141 -16.86 2.47 3.85
CA LEU A 141 -18.06 1.67 4.16
C LEU A 141 -18.50 0.72 3.03
N ASP A 142 -18.28 1.06 1.76
CA ASP A 142 -18.72 0.20 0.66
C ASP A 142 -18.03 -1.17 0.67
N PRO A 143 -16.69 -1.30 0.98
CA PRO A 143 -16.02 -2.58 1.10
C PRO A 143 -16.45 -3.41 2.33
N MET A 144 -17.01 -2.78 3.36
CA MET A 144 -17.49 -3.51 4.54
C MET A 144 -18.55 -4.52 4.14
N ARG A 145 -18.39 -5.78 4.55
CA ARG A 145 -19.37 -6.84 4.28
C ARG A 145 -20.70 -6.53 4.94
N LEU A 146 -21.79 -6.94 4.30
CA LEU A 146 -23.14 -6.75 4.86
C LEU A 146 -23.23 -7.50 6.21
N SER A 147 -23.39 -6.74 7.28
CA SER A 147 -23.37 -7.20 8.65
C SER A 147 -24.26 -6.31 9.52
N PRO A 148 -24.63 -6.74 10.73
CA PRO A 148 -25.30 -5.85 11.68
C PRO A 148 -24.53 -4.56 11.95
N VAL A 149 -23.18 -4.63 11.96
CA VAL A 149 -22.30 -3.46 12.15
C VAL A 149 -22.41 -2.49 10.98
N LYS A 150 -22.34 -2.99 9.73
CA LYS A 150 -22.56 -2.15 8.55
C LYS A 150 -23.92 -1.51 8.56
N MET A 151 -24.96 -2.25 8.93
CA MET A 151 -26.33 -1.72 8.99
C MET A 151 -26.45 -0.60 10.03
N GLU A 152 -25.83 -0.76 11.20
CA GLU A 152 -25.78 0.26 12.24
C GLU A 152 -25.00 1.49 11.76
N ALA A 153 -23.81 1.32 11.20
CA ALA A 153 -22.97 2.40 10.67
C ALA A 153 -23.72 3.24 9.62
N VAL A 154 -24.32 2.57 8.64
CA VAL A 154 -25.04 3.24 7.55
C VAL A 154 -26.28 3.96 8.06
N ARG A 155 -27.06 3.36 8.98
CA ARG A 155 -28.22 4.02 9.58
C ARG A 155 -27.80 5.26 10.33
N THR A 156 -26.80 5.15 11.21
CA THR A 156 -26.31 6.28 12.00
C THR A 156 -25.76 7.40 11.09
N LEU A 157 -25.04 7.02 10.02
CA LEU A 157 -24.56 7.98 9.03
C LEU A 157 -25.73 8.76 8.39
N CYS A 158 -26.78 8.05 7.94
CA CYS A 158 -27.95 8.68 7.28
C CYS A 158 -28.80 9.50 8.25
N GLU A 159 -28.80 9.17 9.54
CA GLU A 159 -29.42 10.01 10.59
C GLU A 159 -28.64 11.30 10.82
N LEU A 160 -27.31 11.25 10.78
CA LEU A 160 -26.44 12.41 10.95
C LEU A 160 -26.36 13.28 9.70
N ASP A 161 -26.36 12.65 8.53
CA ASP A 161 -26.27 13.33 7.24
C ASP A 161 -27.34 12.79 6.25
N PRO A 162 -28.50 13.46 6.14
CA PRO A 162 -29.57 13.07 5.25
C PRO A 162 -29.26 13.13 3.75
N ALA A 163 -28.09 13.64 3.35
CA ALA A 163 -27.62 13.58 1.97
C ALA A 163 -27.24 12.16 1.56
N HIS A 164 -26.97 11.27 2.52
CA HIS A 164 -26.70 9.86 2.28
C HIS A 164 -28.00 9.05 2.16
N SER A 165 -27.96 7.98 1.35
CA SER A 165 -29.08 7.04 1.16
C SER A 165 -28.65 5.65 1.62
N GLU A 166 -29.33 5.08 2.62
CA GLU A 166 -29.04 3.74 3.14
C GLU A 166 -28.98 2.68 2.03
N MET A 167 -29.98 2.68 1.14
CA MET A 167 -30.07 1.69 0.05
C MET A 167 -28.85 1.72 -0.87
N SER A 168 -28.22 2.88 -1.05
CA SER A 168 -27.04 3.00 -1.91
C SER A 168 -25.77 2.40 -1.29
N TYR A 169 -25.75 2.13 0.02
CA TYR A 169 -24.69 1.41 0.72
C TYR A 169 -24.90 -0.10 0.76
N TYR A 170 -26.15 -0.54 0.67
CA TYR A 170 -26.48 -1.97 0.61
C TYR A 170 -26.47 -2.49 -0.82
N LEU A 171 -26.90 -1.67 -1.77
CA LEU A 171 -26.89 -1.94 -3.19
C LEU A 171 -25.98 -0.92 -3.88
N THR A 172 -24.67 -1.17 -3.82
CA THR A 172 -23.64 -0.22 -4.29
C THR A 172 -23.76 0.10 -5.78
N ASN A 173 -24.40 -0.79 -6.58
CA ASN A 173 -24.70 -0.51 -7.97
C ASN A 173 -25.65 0.70 -8.17
N LEU A 174 -26.45 1.08 -7.18
CA LEU A 174 -27.24 2.34 -7.25
C LEU A 174 -26.33 3.57 -7.33
N ARG A 175 -25.15 3.50 -6.73
CA ARG A 175 -24.14 4.57 -6.76
C ARG A 175 -23.20 4.46 -7.96
N TYR A 176 -22.81 3.23 -8.33
CA TYR A 176 -21.77 2.96 -9.29
C TYR A 176 -22.28 2.43 -10.65
N HIS A 177 -23.59 2.49 -10.91
CA HIS A 177 -24.17 1.95 -12.15
C HIS A 177 -23.53 2.50 -13.42
N ASP A 178 -23.12 3.78 -13.43
CA ASP A 178 -22.50 4.40 -14.61
C ASP A 178 -21.11 3.87 -14.95
N ARG A 179 -20.44 3.14 -14.02
CA ARG A 179 -19.12 2.56 -14.26
C ARG A 179 -19.08 1.53 -15.39
N TRP A 180 -20.23 0.98 -15.81
CA TRP A 180 -20.26 0.10 -16.96
C TRP A 180 -19.62 0.71 -18.23
N LYS A 181 -19.49 2.05 -18.29
CA LYS A 181 -18.88 2.81 -19.38
C LYS A 181 -17.35 2.87 -19.31
N SER A 182 -16.78 2.52 -18.16
CA SER A 182 -15.35 2.67 -17.85
C SER A 182 -14.78 1.44 -17.12
N LEU A 183 -15.34 0.26 -17.39
CA LEU A 183 -14.84 -0.98 -16.81
C LEU A 183 -13.48 -1.34 -17.44
N GLU A 184 -12.57 -1.77 -16.58
CA GLU A 184 -11.22 -2.23 -16.92
C GLU A 184 -11.08 -3.72 -16.62
N LYS A 185 -9.99 -4.33 -17.08
CA LYS A 185 -9.71 -5.75 -16.84
C LYS A 185 -9.71 -6.08 -15.33
N SER A 186 -9.13 -5.20 -14.52
CA SER A 186 -9.09 -5.32 -13.05
C SER A 186 -10.46 -5.41 -12.38
N ASP A 187 -11.52 -4.86 -12.98
CA ASP A 187 -12.89 -4.97 -12.44
C ASP A 187 -13.44 -6.40 -12.46
N PHE A 188 -12.87 -7.27 -13.27
CA PHE A 188 -13.25 -8.68 -13.42
C PHE A 188 -12.29 -9.65 -12.74
N GLU A 189 -11.13 -9.18 -12.27
CA GLU A 189 -10.11 -9.98 -11.60
C GLU A 189 -10.36 -9.93 -10.09
N HIS A 190 -11.10 -10.91 -9.57
CA HIS A 190 -11.30 -11.07 -8.13
C HIS A 190 -10.14 -11.87 -7.53
N GLY A 191 -9.62 -11.42 -6.40
CA GLY A 191 -8.63 -12.14 -5.61
C GLY A 191 -7.17 -11.85 -5.94
N LYS A 192 -6.85 -11.18 -7.04
CA LYS A 192 -5.46 -10.84 -7.42
C LYS A 192 -4.76 -9.93 -6.40
N PHE A 193 -5.52 -9.20 -5.59
CA PHE A 193 -4.99 -8.25 -4.62
C PHE A 193 -4.66 -8.85 -3.25
N ALA A 194 -5.17 -10.03 -2.94
CA ALA A 194 -4.82 -10.73 -1.72
C ALA A 194 -3.36 -11.16 -1.71
N ASP A 195 -2.87 -11.60 -2.87
CA ASP A 195 -1.48 -12.02 -3.06
C ASP A 195 -0.48 -10.87 -2.90
N PHE A 196 -0.96 -9.62 -3.04
CA PHE A 196 -0.16 -8.39 -2.94
C PHE A 196 -0.52 -7.56 -1.71
N SER A 197 -1.00 -8.18 -0.66
CA SER A 197 -1.34 -7.47 0.57
C SER A 197 -0.09 -7.04 1.31
N LEU A 198 0.00 -5.73 1.58
CA LEU A 198 0.97 -5.17 2.53
C LEU A 198 0.34 -5.03 3.93
N MET A 199 -0.64 -5.87 4.27
CA MET A 199 -1.38 -5.83 5.53
C MET A 199 -1.99 -4.46 5.83
N GLY A 200 -2.48 -3.78 4.77
CA GLY A 200 -3.09 -2.45 4.85
C GLY A 200 -2.10 -1.28 4.80
N TYR A 201 -0.80 -1.54 4.82
CA TYR A 201 0.19 -0.49 4.57
C TYR A 201 0.14 -0.04 3.11
N THR A 202 0.32 1.25 2.89
CA THR A 202 0.42 1.85 1.55
C THR A 202 1.69 2.67 1.47
N LEU A 203 2.50 2.39 0.45
CA LEU A 203 3.71 3.18 0.22
C LEU A 203 3.35 4.65 0.00
N GLY A 204 4.02 5.52 0.74
CA GLY A 204 3.98 6.96 0.50
C GLY A 204 4.65 7.33 -0.83
N ILE A 205 4.50 8.58 -1.22
CA ILE A 205 5.15 9.15 -2.41
C ILE A 205 6.35 9.96 -1.93
N ASP A 206 7.48 9.89 -2.64
CA ASP A 206 8.70 10.63 -2.29
C ASP A 206 8.78 12.04 -2.89
N ASP A 207 7.85 12.39 -3.79
CA ASP A 207 7.98 13.56 -4.68
C ASP A 207 7.74 14.91 -4.03
N TYR A 208 7.24 14.93 -2.79
CA TYR A 208 6.87 16.19 -2.14
C TYR A 208 7.23 16.21 -0.66
N ILE A 209 8.28 16.96 -0.34
CA ILE A 209 8.73 17.19 1.05
C ILE A 209 8.21 18.56 1.51
N GLN A 210 7.50 18.58 2.60
CA GLN A 210 6.99 19.81 3.20
C GLN A 210 7.89 20.22 4.37
N SER A 211 8.14 21.52 4.52
CA SER A 211 8.82 22.04 5.72
C SER A 211 8.01 21.72 6.97
N TYR A 212 8.68 21.29 8.01
CA TYR A 212 8.07 20.87 9.27
C TYR A 212 8.93 21.33 10.44
N GLN A 213 8.29 21.60 11.56
CA GLN A 213 8.97 21.89 12.82
C GLN A 213 8.40 21.00 13.91
N THR A 214 9.28 20.47 14.75
CA THR A 214 8.88 19.77 15.96
C THR A 214 8.17 20.73 16.92
N PHE A 215 7.40 20.19 17.82
CA PHE A 215 6.60 20.89 18.80
C PHE A 215 6.96 20.40 20.20
N ASP A 216 7.12 21.32 21.14
CA ASP A 216 7.24 21.00 22.57
C ASP A 216 6.20 21.83 23.33
N PRO A 217 5.31 21.20 24.10
CA PRO A 217 4.28 21.91 24.84
C PRO A 217 4.91 22.79 25.93
N VAL A 218 4.44 24.03 26.04
CA VAL A 218 4.96 25.01 27.00
C VAL A 218 3.87 25.59 27.92
N ASP A 219 2.60 25.58 27.52
CA ASP A 219 1.47 26.10 28.28
C ASP A 219 0.49 24.97 28.65
N ALA A 220 0.63 24.48 29.89
CA ALA A 220 -0.22 23.43 30.43
C ALA A 220 -1.69 23.87 30.66
N GLU A 221 -1.97 25.18 30.67
CA GLU A 221 -3.32 25.73 30.87
C GLU A 221 -4.01 26.10 29.55
N ALA A 222 -3.34 25.93 28.42
CA ALA A 222 -3.92 26.19 27.10
C ALA A 222 -5.17 25.34 26.88
N ALA A 223 -6.26 25.99 26.45
CA ALA A 223 -7.55 25.34 26.26
C ALA A 223 -7.56 24.42 25.04
N PHE A 224 -8.29 23.31 25.14
CA PHE A 224 -8.57 22.39 24.07
C PHE A 224 -9.84 22.85 23.33
N ASP A 225 -9.66 23.78 22.40
CA ASP A 225 -10.73 24.38 21.62
C ASP A 225 -10.76 23.78 20.18
N ASP A 226 -11.84 24.05 19.45
CA ASP A 226 -12.03 23.71 18.05
C ASP A 226 -12.00 22.20 17.72
N ALA A 227 -12.07 21.32 18.71
CA ALA A 227 -12.21 19.89 18.46
C ALA A 227 -13.54 19.57 17.79
N HIS A 228 -13.51 18.68 16.81
CA HIS A 228 -14.71 18.17 16.19
C HIS A 228 -15.47 17.28 17.17
N GLN A 229 -16.58 17.79 17.71
CA GLN A 229 -17.28 17.17 18.83
C GLN A 229 -17.66 15.70 18.56
N LEU A 230 -18.27 15.40 17.41
CA LEU A 230 -18.66 14.03 17.07
C LEU A 230 -17.44 13.11 16.94
N SER A 231 -16.30 13.60 16.43
CA SER A 231 -15.07 12.80 16.36
C SER A 231 -14.58 12.45 17.76
N MET A 232 -14.63 13.39 18.71
CA MET A 232 -14.26 13.14 20.11
C MET A 232 -15.22 12.16 20.80
N GLU A 233 -16.53 12.24 20.52
CA GLU A 233 -17.51 11.28 21.02
C GLU A 233 -17.23 9.86 20.53
N TYR A 234 -16.84 9.70 19.25
CA TYR A 234 -16.50 8.39 18.71
C TYR A 234 -15.13 7.90 19.16
N LEU A 235 -14.19 8.79 19.41
CA LEU A 235 -12.92 8.43 20.05
C LEU A 235 -13.16 7.85 21.46
N ASP A 236 -14.06 8.49 22.21
CA ASP A 236 -14.51 7.99 23.54
C ASP A 236 -15.16 6.60 23.44
N LYS A 237 -16.04 6.39 22.44
CA LYS A 237 -16.64 5.07 22.17
C LYS A 237 -15.60 4.02 21.80
N ILE A 238 -14.54 4.35 21.07
CA ILE A 238 -13.43 3.44 20.75
C ILE A 238 -12.71 3.04 22.04
N ALA A 239 -12.36 4.00 22.89
CA ALA A 239 -11.70 3.71 24.17
C ALA A 239 -12.55 2.81 25.08
N VAL A 240 -13.85 3.06 25.14
CA VAL A 240 -14.80 2.21 25.89
C VAL A 240 -14.84 0.79 25.29
N LEU A 241 -14.96 0.68 23.97
CA LEU A 241 -15.03 -0.62 23.28
C LEU A 241 -13.75 -1.44 23.48
N CYS A 242 -12.57 -0.81 23.41
CA CYS A 242 -11.30 -1.46 23.72
C CYS A 242 -11.30 -2.00 25.15
N ARG A 243 -11.64 -1.17 26.13
CA ARG A 243 -11.70 -1.58 27.55
C ARG A 243 -12.68 -2.74 27.79
N GLU A 244 -13.87 -2.72 27.18
CA GLU A 244 -14.88 -3.76 27.31
C GLU A 244 -14.43 -5.10 26.75
N ASN A 245 -13.50 -5.08 25.79
CA ASN A 245 -12.93 -6.29 25.17
C ASN A 245 -11.55 -6.66 25.72
N GLY A 246 -11.04 -5.95 26.75
CA GLY A 246 -9.72 -6.23 27.34
C GLY A 246 -8.56 -5.90 26.40
N ILE A 247 -8.75 -4.90 25.54
CA ILE A 247 -7.77 -4.45 24.55
C ILE A 247 -7.07 -3.20 25.07
N GLU A 248 -5.74 -3.19 25.04
CA GLU A 248 -4.96 -1.99 25.31
C GLU A 248 -5.11 -0.99 24.16
N MET A 249 -5.53 0.23 24.45
CA MET A 249 -5.61 1.30 23.46
C MET A 249 -4.41 2.22 23.57
N VAL A 250 -3.80 2.53 22.44
CA VAL A 250 -2.70 3.49 22.32
C VAL A 250 -3.18 4.63 21.43
N LEU A 251 -3.09 5.85 21.92
CA LEU A 251 -3.42 7.04 21.15
C LEU A 251 -2.15 7.63 20.53
N VAL A 252 -2.18 7.90 19.23
CA VAL A 252 -1.03 8.48 18.52
C VAL A 252 -1.43 9.76 17.79
N ASN A 253 -0.56 10.76 17.87
CA ASN A 253 -0.63 11.91 16.99
C ASN A 253 0.56 11.90 16.05
N LEU A 254 0.30 11.51 14.81
CA LEU A 254 1.32 11.32 13.80
C LEU A 254 1.81 12.64 13.20
N LEU A 255 2.94 12.57 12.56
CA LEU A 255 3.63 13.70 11.97
C LEU A 255 2.72 14.53 11.05
N GLY A 256 2.90 15.86 11.10
CA GLY A 256 2.23 16.81 10.22
C GLY A 256 0.78 17.09 10.56
N ASN A 257 0.25 16.58 11.66
CA ASN A 257 -0.98 17.11 12.24
C ASN A 257 -0.74 18.51 12.79
N GLU A 258 -1.72 19.39 12.63
CA GLU A 258 -1.68 20.67 13.31
C GLU A 258 -1.58 20.44 14.82
N MET A 259 -0.66 21.15 15.47
CA MET A 259 -0.37 20.98 16.88
C MET A 259 -0.16 22.33 17.56
N ASN A 260 -0.76 22.47 18.72
CA ASN A 260 -0.51 23.54 19.68
C ASN A 260 -0.71 22.99 21.10
N ASP A 261 -0.39 23.79 22.11
CA ASP A 261 -0.49 23.38 23.51
C ASP A 261 -1.91 22.91 23.89
N GLY A 262 -2.95 23.59 23.44
CA GLY A 262 -4.33 23.20 23.72
C GLY A 262 -4.71 21.85 23.13
N ILE A 263 -4.29 21.55 21.90
CA ILE A 263 -4.50 20.25 21.26
C ILE A 263 -3.77 19.15 22.03
N HIS A 264 -2.49 19.39 22.38
CA HIS A 264 -1.69 18.45 23.16
C HIS A 264 -2.34 18.17 24.52
N ASN A 265 -2.73 19.22 25.23
CA ASN A 265 -3.40 19.14 26.55
C ASN A 265 -4.71 18.35 26.46
N GLY A 266 -5.49 18.57 25.41
CA GLY A 266 -6.76 17.87 25.18
C GLY A 266 -6.57 16.36 24.99
N TYR A 267 -5.61 15.94 24.19
CA TYR A 267 -5.31 14.51 24.04
C TYR A 267 -4.68 13.91 25.29
N THR A 268 -3.83 14.64 25.98
CA THR A 268 -3.26 14.22 27.27
C THR A 268 -4.37 14.00 28.31
N ALA A 269 -5.31 14.95 28.44
CA ALA A 269 -6.47 14.82 29.34
C ALA A 269 -7.38 13.64 28.94
N PHE A 270 -7.60 13.42 27.61
CA PHE A 270 -8.35 12.27 27.13
C PHE A 270 -7.66 10.96 27.50
N ALA A 271 -6.36 10.85 27.28
CA ALA A 271 -5.56 9.67 27.61
C ALA A 271 -5.61 9.38 29.13
N GLN A 272 -5.44 10.40 29.96
CA GLN A 272 -5.56 10.28 31.43
C GLN A 272 -6.96 9.82 31.86
N LYS A 273 -8.03 10.39 31.26
CA LYS A 273 -9.42 10.01 31.54
C LYS A 273 -9.66 8.51 31.30
N HIS A 274 -9.08 7.95 30.27
CA HIS A 274 -9.29 6.57 29.88
C HIS A 274 -8.22 5.59 30.41
N GLY A 275 -7.13 6.12 31.00
CA GLY A 275 -5.99 5.33 31.47
C GLY A 275 -5.24 4.66 30.30
N ILE A 276 -5.06 5.39 29.20
CA ILE A 276 -4.35 4.93 27.99
C ILE A 276 -3.11 5.79 27.75
N ASP A 277 -2.16 5.30 26.98
CA ASP A 277 -0.98 6.04 26.61
C ASP A 277 -1.23 6.92 25.37
N TYR A 278 -0.57 8.08 25.36
CA TYR A 278 -0.59 9.01 24.24
C TYR A 278 0.83 9.35 23.79
N TYR A 279 1.12 9.09 22.52
CA TYR A 279 2.38 9.41 21.88
C TYR A 279 2.19 10.49 20.82
N ASN A 280 2.78 11.66 21.08
CA ASN A 280 2.77 12.77 20.12
C ASN A 280 4.09 12.80 19.34
N PHE A 281 4.11 12.19 18.17
CA PHE A 281 5.30 12.12 17.32
C PHE A 281 5.77 13.48 16.78
N ASN A 282 5.04 14.56 17.07
CA ASN A 282 5.49 15.91 16.77
C ASN A 282 6.39 16.50 17.87
N GLU A 283 6.45 15.90 19.06
CA GLU A 283 7.35 16.34 20.11
C GLU A 283 8.80 16.02 19.77
N THR A 284 9.70 17.00 20.03
CA THR A 284 11.13 16.88 19.68
C THR A 284 11.76 15.61 20.23
N GLY A 285 11.51 15.28 21.50
CA GLY A 285 12.10 14.08 22.13
C GLY A 285 11.64 12.77 21.48
N LEU A 286 10.36 12.66 21.14
CA LEU A 286 9.83 11.46 20.50
C LEU A 286 10.22 11.37 19.01
N HIS A 287 10.21 12.51 18.33
CA HIS A 287 10.72 12.63 16.97
C HIS A 287 12.17 12.16 16.85
N ASP A 288 13.04 12.62 17.75
CA ASP A 288 14.43 12.22 17.80
C ASP A 288 14.60 10.74 18.13
N ALA A 289 13.76 10.20 19.02
CA ALA A 289 13.77 8.78 19.38
C ALA A 289 13.39 7.86 18.19
N VAL A 290 12.48 8.28 17.33
CA VAL A 290 12.16 7.58 16.08
C VAL A 290 13.36 7.59 15.14
N GLY A 291 14.18 8.65 15.16
CA GLY A 291 15.36 8.81 14.31
C GLY A 291 15.03 8.97 12.82
N ALA A 292 13.80 9.32 12.48
CA ALA A 292 13.42 9.67 11.12
C ALA A 292 13.89 11.10 10.80
N LYS A 293 14.27 11.34 9.56
CA LYS A 293 14.67 12.66 9.08
C LYS A 293 13.47 13.42 8.54
N PHE A 294 12.58 13.82 9.42
CA PHE A 294 11.48 14.67 9.04
C PHE A 294 11.93 16.15 8.97
N PRO A 295 11.51 16.92 7.94
CA PRO A 295 10.52 16.55 6.91
C PRO A 295 11.06 15.69 5.75
N GLU A 296 12.36 15.37 5.69
CA GLU A 296 13.01 14.72 4.53
C GLU A 296 12.48 13.31 4.26
N GLU A 297 12.03 12.61 5.30
CA GLU A 297 11.41 11.28 5.21
C GLU A 297 9.88 11.36 5.32
N SER A 298 9.30 12.50 4.99
CA SER A 298 7.87 12.71 4.90
C SER A 298 7.45 13.39 3.60
N PHE A 299 6.27 13.05 3.16
CA PHE A 299 5.60 13.62 2.00
C PHE A 299 4.27 14.24 2.48
N TYR A 300 4.07 15.52 2.28
CA TYR A 300 2.82 16.22 2.62
C TYR A 300 2.08 15.66 3.87
N ARG A 301 2.72 15.64 5.03
CA ARG A 301 2.16 15.08 6.28
C ARG A 301 2.02 13.54 6.30
N HIS A 302 2.62 12.83 5.38
CA HIS A 302 2.65 11.38 5.33
C HIS A 302 4.09 10.90 5.33
N ALA A 303 4.36 9.74 5.94
CA ALA A 303 5.68 9.14 5.89
C ALA A 303 5.99 8.63 4.47
N THR A 304 7.23 8.86 4.02
CA THR A 304 7.78 8.14 2.86
C THR A 304 8.05 6.68 3.27
N PRO A 305 8.33 5.76 2.34
CA PRO A 305 8.70 4.39 2.70
C PRO A 305 9.85 4.32 3.70
N LYS A 306 10.86 5.18 3.58
CA LYS A 306 11.99 5.25 4.54
C LYS A 306 11.55 5.72 5.93
N GLY A 307 10.73 6.74 5.98
CA GLY A 307 10.13 7.22 7.23
C GLY A 307 9.24 6.17 7.87
N ALA A 308 8.41 5.47 7.07
CA ALA A 308 7.54 4.41 7.53
C ALA A 308 8.30 3.22 8.15
N VAL A 309 9.44 2.83 7.58
CA VAL A 309 10.32 1.80 8.16
C VAL A 309 10.72 2.20 9.57
N LYS A 310 11.23 3.42 9.78
CA LYS A 310 11.67 3.91 11.09
C LYS A 310 10.52 4.04 12.08
N MET A 311 9.38 4.59 11.65
CA MET A 311 8.16 4.66 12.47
C MET A 311 7.68 3.28 12.91
N SER A 312 7.72 2.30 12.00
CA SER A 312 7.31 0.92 12.27
C SER A 312 8.28 0.21 13.21
N GLN A 313 9.58 0.45 13.08
CA GLN A 313 10.60 -0.08 13.98
C GLN A 313 10.40 0.44 15.40
N TYR A 314 10.19 1.74 15.55
CA TYR A 314 9.93 2.35 16.85
C TYR A 314 8.63 1.82 17.49
N MET A 315 7.54 1.79 16.72
CA MET A 315 6.25 1.27 17.21
C MET A 315 6.34 -0.23 17.53
N GLY A 316 7.04 -1.02 16.72
CA GLY A 316 7.27 -2.44 16.97
C GLY A 316 7.99 -2.68 18.31
N GLY A 317 9.00 -1.87 18.61
CA GLY A 317 9.68 -1.86 19.92
C GLY A 317 8.73 -1.53 21.07
N LEU A 318 7.90 -0.50 20.94
CA LEU A 318 6.88 -0.17 21.96
C LEU A 318 5.90 -1.35 22.16
N LEU A 319 5.40 -1.94 21.09
CA LEU A 319 4.46 -3.07 21.16
C LEU A 319 5.07 -4.28 21.88
N ALA A 320 6.34 -4.58 21.63
CA ALA A 320 7.04 -5.68 22.28
C ALA A 320 7.41 -5.37 23.74
N ASP A 321 8.08 -4.23 23.98
CA ASP A 321 8.75 -3.96 25.24
C ASP A 321 7.82 -3.31 26.29
N VAL A 322 6.86 -2.50 25.84
CA VAL A 322 5.95 -1.77 26.74
C VAL A 322 4.61 -2.50 26.87
N TYR A 323 4.03 -2.93 25.73
CA TYR A 323 2.72 -3.58 25.74
C TYR A 323 2.79 -5.11 25.82
N GLY A 324 4.00 -5.69 25.82
CA GLY A 324 4.21 -7.12 26.00
C GLY A 324 3.55 -7.99 24.91
N VAL A 325 3.44 -7.47 23.69
CA VAL A 325 2.91 -8.24 22.57
C VAL A 325 3.96 -9.27 22.14
N GLU A 326 3.71 -10.53 22.43
CA GLU A 326 4.61 -11.62 22.06
C GLU A 326 4.60 -11.85 20.54
N GLY A 327 5.79 -11.98 19.96
CA GLY A 327 5.96 -12.36 18.56
C GLY A 327 5.58 -13.82 18.32
N VAL A 328 4.96 -14.09 17.17
CA VAL A 328 4.57 -15.43 16.74
C VAL A 328 5.11 -15.67 15.33
N ARG A 329 5.92 -16.74 15.20
CA ARG A 329 6.42 -17.15 13.89
C ARG A 329 5.30 -17.74 13.05
N ASP A 330 5.15 -17.26 11.83
CA ASP A 330 4.10 -17.63 10.89
C ASP A 330 4.63 -17.65 9.45
N GLU A 331 4.59 -18.79 8.77
CA GLU A 331 5.16 -18.97 7.43
C GLU A 331 4.46 -18.10 6.37
N GLN A 332 3.17 -17.82 6.54
CA GLN A 332 2.42 -16.96 5.62
C GLN A 332 2.91 -15.52 5.75
N TRP A 333 3.14 -15.04 6.97
CA TRP A 333 3.71 -13.73 7.22
C TRP A 333 5.15 -13.62 6.71
N GLU A 334 5.97 -14.65 6.87
CA GLU A 334 7.34 -14.68 6.33
C GLU A 334 7.36 -14.50 4.80
N LYS A 335 6.44 -15.12 4.08
CA LYS A 335 6.28 -14.91 2.63
C LYS A 335 5.91 -13.47 2.29
N GLN A 336 4.98 -12.88 3.06
CA GLN A 336 4.58 -11.50 2.86
C GLN A 336 5.71 -10.52 3.19
N VAL A 337 6.59 -10.82 4.15
CA VAL A 337 7.80 -10.03 4.41
C VAL A 337 8.73 -10.06 3.21
N SER A 338 8.97 -11.21 2.61
CA SER A 338 9.80 -11.31 1.39
C SER A 338 9.23 -10.46 0.24
N PHE A 339 7.92 -10.53 0.04
CA PHE A 339 7.23 -9.67 -0.92
C PHE A 339 7.38 -8.18 -0.60
N TYR A 340 7.17 -7.78 0.66
CA TYR A 340 7.36 -6.41 1.12
C TYR A 340 8.78 -5.88 0.88
N GLU A 341 9.80 -6.69 1.17
CA GLU A 341 11.19 -6.34 0.90
C GLU A 341 11.44 -6.12 -0.61
N ASN A 342 10.85 -6.94 -1.47
CA ASN A 342 10.92 -6.75 -2.92
C ASN A 342 10.21 -5.47 -3.37
N VAL A 343 9.06 -5.14 -2.78
CA VAL A 343 8.35 -3.88 -3.04
C VAL A 343 9.20 -2.67 -2.65
N LEU A 344 9.88 -2.70 -1.49
CA LEU A 344 10.80 -1.62 -1.10
C LEU A 344 11.99 -1.51 -2.06
N LYS A 345 12.60 -2.62 -2.45
CA LYS A 345 13.69 -2.63 -3.44
C LYS A 345 13.25 -2.01 -4.76
N MET A 346 12.08 -2.41 -5.28
CA MET A 346 11.54 -1.85 -6.52
C MET A 346 11.25 -0.34 -6.41
N HIS A 347 10.85 0.11 -5.24
CA HIS A 347 10.61 1.54 -5.00
C HIS A 347 11.91 2.36 -5.02
N GLU A 348 13.02 1.79 -4.56
CA GLU A 348 14.33 2.45 -4.53
C GLU A 348 15.03 2.48 -5.90
N LEU A 349 14.73 1.53 -6.81
CA LEU A 349 15.42 1.41 -8.10
C LEU A 349 15.52 2.71 -8.90
N PRO A 350 14.45 3.54 -9.03
CA PRO A 350 14.52 4.80 -9.80
C PRO A 350 15.47 5.86 -9.23
N TYR A 351 15.96 5.67 -8.01
CA TYR A 351 16.85 6.61 -7.32
C TYR A 351 18.32 6.17 -7.27
N ILE A 352 18.66 5.03 -7.89
CA ILE A 352 20.02 4.48 -7.89
C ILE A 352 20.71 4.83 -9.19
N ASP A 353 21.87 5.48 -9.10
CA ASP A 353 22.61 6.00 -10.26
C ASP A 353 23.79 5.12 -10.68
N ASP A 354 24.34 4.26 -9.80
CA ASP A 354 25.41 3.34 -10.17
C ASP A 354 24.90 1.95 -10.54
N LEU A 355 25.50 1.33 -11.56
CA LEU A 355 25.03 0.07 -12.13
C LEU A 355 25.13 -1.11 -11.16
N GLU A 356 26.19 -1.18 -10.33
CA GLU A 356 26.37 -2.28 -9.40
C GLU A 356 25.28 -2.28 -8.33
N SER A 357 25.05 -1.15 -7.66
CA SER A 357 23.97 -0.98 -6.68
C SER A 357 22.59 -1.18 -7.32
N TYR A 358 22.39 -0.69 -8.55
CA TYR A 358 21.16 -0.89 -9.28
C TYR A 358 20.84 -2.39 -9.50
N LEU A 359 21.80 -3.14 -10.03
CA LEU A 359 21.64 -4.57 -10.25
C LEU A 359 21.48 -5.35 -8.94
N ALA A 360 22.18 -4.94 -7.86
CA ALA A 360 22.05 -5.54 -6.54
C ALA A 360 20.65 -5.35 -5.95
N MET A 361 19.97 -4.23 -6.29
CA MET A 361 18.63 -3.91 -5.81
C MET A 361 17.52 -4.61 -6.60
N ILE A 362 17.79 -5.18 -7.79
CA ILE A 362 16.78 -5.94 -8.54
C ILE A 362 16.32 -7.14 -7.70
N PRO A 363 15.01 -7.26 -7.40
CA PRO A 363 14.46 -8.44 -6.72
C PRO A 363 14.63 -9.71 -7.56
N ASP A 364 14.70 -10.85 -6.88
CA ASP A 364 14.74 -12.14 -7.56
C ASP A 364 13.36 -12.54 -8.12
N ASP A 365 12.30 -12.06 -7.50
CA ASP A 365 10.89 -12.28 -7.85
C ASP A 365 10.13 -10.95 -7.97
N ASP A 366 8.84 -11.01 -8.28
CA ASP A 366 7.88 -9.89 -8.33
C ASP A 366 8.14 -8.84 -9.42
N CYS A 367 9.14 -9.03 -10.27
CA CYS A 367 9.40 -8.13 -11.40
C CYS A 367 9.84 -8.91 -12.65
N THR A 368 9.71 -8.24 -13.81
CA THR A 368 10.37 -8.66 -15.05
C THR A 368 11.35 -7.58 -15.49
N VAL A 369 12.59 -7.98 -15.72
CA VAL A 369 13.66 -7.10 -16.14
C VAL A 369 14.02 -7.39 -17.59
N PHE A 370 14.07 -6.34 -18.40
CA PHE A 370 14.47 -6.39 -19.80
C PHE A 370 15.77 -5.63 -19.97
N MET A 371 16.72 -6.20 -20.67
CA MET A 371 18.03 -5.59 -20.96
C MET A 371 18.33 -5.64 -22.45
N ALA A 372 18.89 -4.56 -22.98
CA ALA A 372 19.36 -4.50 -24.37
C ALA A 372 20.58 -3.57 -24.48
N VAL A 373 21.64 -4.04 -25.14
CA VAL A 373 22.84 -3.25 -25.40
C VAL A 373 22.75 -2.56 -26.75
N LYS A 374 23.13 -1.27 -26.78
CA LYS A 374 23.42 -0.54 -28.01
C LYS A 374 24.89 -0.16 -28.05
N GLU A 375 25.53 -0.35 -29.19
CA GLU A 375 26.92 -0.06 -29.48
C GLU A 375 27.88 -0.91 -28.66
N ASP A 376 28.08 -0.61 -27.40
CA ASP A 376 28.97 -1.35 -26.50
C ASP A 376 28.58 -1.13 -25.04
N ALA A 377 28.65 -2.19 -24.25
CA ALA A 377 28.49 -2.12 -22.79
C ALA A 377 29.65 -2.83 -22.05
N SER A 378 30.67 -3.33 -22.76
CA SER A 378 31.72 -4.15 -22.15
C SER A 378 32.95 -3.38 -21.73
N ALA A 379 33.28 -2.25 -22.40
CA ALA A 379 34.59 -1.58 -22.29
C ALA A 379 34.93 -1.14 -20.86
N GLN A 380 33.99 -0.65 -20.10
CA GLN A 380 34.17 -0.24 -18.67
C GLN A 380 33.08 -0.84 -17.78
N MET A 381 32.62 -2.07 -18.07
CA MET A 381 31.68 -2.78 -17.21
C MET A 381 32.32 -3.05 -15.84
N PRO A 382 31.79 -2.50 -14.74
CA PRO A 382 32.36 -2.71 -13.42
C PRO A 382 32.37 -4.18 -12.99
N GLU A 383 33.42 -4.63 -12.29
CA GLU A 383 33.49 -6.01 -11.82
C GLU A 383 32.33 -6.39 -10.90
N GLY A 384 31.95 -5.49 -9.97
CA GLY A 384 30.79 -5.72 -9.12
C GLY A 384 29.50 -5.86 -9.93
N ALA A 385 29.29 -5.08 -11.01
CA ALA A 385 28.15 -5.24 -11.89
C ALA A 385 28.15 -6.62 -12.60
N LYS A 386 29.31 -7.13 -13.03
CA LYS A 386 29.44 -8.49 -13.58
C LYS A 386 29.03 -9.57 -12.58
N GLU A 387 29.44 -9.39 -11.31
CA GLU A 387 29.05 -10.29 -10.21
C GLU A 387 27.52 -10.26 -9.98
N GLN A 388 26.90 -9.07 -10.01
CA GLN A 388 25.46 -8.95 -9.88
C GLN A 388 24.69 -9.55 -11.05
N LEU A 389 25.15 -9.37 -12.30
CA LEU A 389 24.56 -10.04 -13.46
C LEU A 389 24.62 -11.57 -13.31
N LYS A 390 25.75 -12.10 -12.81
CA LYS A 390 25.89 -13.52 -12.50
C LYS A 390 24.96 -13.96 -11.36
N ARG A 391 24.80 -13.16 -10.28
CA ARG A 391 23.83 -13.42 -9.22
C ARG A 391 22.40 -13.53 -9.78
N LEU A 392 22.05 -12.68 -10.72
CA LEU A 392 20.75 -12.72 -11.43
C LEU A 392 20.62 -13.94 -12.35
N GLY A 393 21.68 -14.75 -12.49
CA GLY A 393 21.69 -15.98 -13.28
C GLY A 393 21.98 -15.77 -14.77
N LEU A 394 22.62 -14.66 -15.11
CA LEU A 394 23.14 -14.38 -16.45
C LEU A 394 24.58 -14.89 -16.57
N ASN A 395 24.93 -15.47 -17.73
CA ASN A 395 26.17 -16.21 -17.89
C ASN A 395 27.15 -15.56 -18.88
N THR A 396 26.76 -14.48 -19.54
CA THR A 396 27.64 -13.77 -20.50
C THR A 396 28.92 -13.32 -19.81
N GLN A 397 30.05 -13.65 -20.42
CA GLN A 397 31.36 -13.19 -19.99
C GLN A 397 31.63 -11.80 -20.58
N TRP A 398 31.55 -10.77 -19.74
CA TRP A 398 31.81 -9.39 -20.12
C TRP A 398 33.30 -9.10 -20.21
N ASN A 399 33.92 -9.59 -21.29
CA ASN A 399 35.34 -9.47 -21.62
C ASN A 399 35.53 -8.77 -22.98
N GLU A 400 36.76 -8.78 -23.53
CA GLU A 400 37.09 -8.17 -24.83
C GLU A 400 36.28 -8.72 -25.99
N ASP A 401 35.86 -10.00 -25.95
CA ASP A 401 35.05 -10.62 -27.00
C ASP A 401 33.64 -9.97 -27.11
N MET A 402 33.16 -9.35 -26.04
CA MET A 402 31.89 -8.63 -26.03
C MET A 402 31.98 -7.19 -26.53
N TYR A 403 33.18 -6.71 -26.87
CA TYR A 403 33.35 -5.34 -27.38
C TYR A 403 32.51 -5.12 -28.63
N ARG A 404 31.58 -4.17 -28.54
CA ARG A 404 30.61 -3.82 -29.60
C ARG A 404 29.71 -4.96 -30.07
N GLN A 405 29.52 -5.96 -29.25
CA GLN A 405 28.58 -7.07 -29.51
C GLN A 405 27.19 -6.73 -29.01
N PRO A 406 26.15 -7.22 -29.66
CA PRO A 406 24.79 -7.10 -29.18
C PRO A 406 24.58 -8.01 -27.95
N TYR A 407 23.67 -7.58 -27.06
CA TYR A 407 23.27 -8.36 -25.92
C TYR A 407 21.82 -8.07 -25.56
N ILE A 408 21.07 -9.13 -25.27
CA ILE A 408 19.73 -9.04 -24.66
C ILE A 408 19.64 -9.94 -23.45
N ALA A 409 18.84 -9.55 -22.46
CA ALA A 409 18.37 -10.41 -21.40
C ALA A 409 16.92 -10.12 -21.04
N VAL A 410 16.19 -11.16 -20.65
CA VAL A 410 14.87 -11.05 -20.02
C VAL A 410 14.87 -11.95 -18.80
N LEU A 411 14.64 -11.35 -17.65
CA LEU A 411 14.56 -12.03 -16.36
C LEU A 411 13.13 -11.89 -15.84
N SER A 412 12.48 -13.00 -15.58
CA SER A 412 11.18 -13.07 -14.91
C SER A 412 11.17 -14.26 -13.95
N PRO A 413 10.23 -14.34 -13.00
CA PRO A 413 10.18 -15.43 -12.01
C PRO A 413 10.14 -16.83 -12.65
N ASP A 414 9.50 -16.96 -13.81
CA ASP A 414 9.30 -18.22 -14.53
C ASP A 414 10.31 -18.46 -15.66
N ARG A 415 11.11 -17.45 -16.05
CA ARG A 415 11.93 -17.53 -17.25
C ARG A 415 13.16 -16.62 -17.22
N LYS A 416 14.28 -17.17 -17.64
CA LYS A 416 15.51 -16.42 -17.92
C LYS A 416 15.92 -16.62 -19.36
N ILE A 417 16.12 -15.54 -20.09
CA ILE A 417 16.56 -15.53 -21.49
C ILE A 417 17.79 -14.65 -21.55
N GLU A 418 18.78 -15.14 -22.27
CA GLU A 418 20.02 -14.40 -22.51
C GLU A 418 20.48 -14.70 -23.95
N GLY A 419 20.89 -13.66 -24.66
CA GLY A 419 21.46 -13.76 -26.00
C GLY A 419 22.57 -12.74 -26.18
N ALA A 420 23.70 -13.22 -26.71
CA ALA A 420 24.88 -12.41 -26.97
C ALA A 420 25.50 -12.79 -28.30
N MET A 421 26.18 -11.83 -28.93
CA MET A 421 26.86 -11.96 -30.24
C MET A 421 25.91 -12.18 -31.44
N GLY A 422 26.20 -11.51 -32.54
CA GLY A 422 25.33 -11.47 -33.70
C GLY A 422 24.04 -10.67 -33.47
N TYR A 423 23.07 -10.84 -34.36
CA TYR A 423 21.74 -10.19 -34.20
C TYR A 423 20.94 -10.88 -33.12
N GLN A 424 20.49 -10.11 -32.11
CA GLN A 424 19.68 -10.62 -31.02
C GLN A 424 18.29 -9.99 -31.06
N SER A 425 17.26 -10.81 -31.13
CA SER A 425 15.87 -10.39 -31.04
C SER A 425 15.04 -11.48 -30.37
N TYR A 426 14.22 -11.09 -29.43
CA TYR A 426 13.32 -12.01 -28.76
C TYR A 426 11.95 -11.38 -28.51
N THR A 427 10.90 -12.06 -28.93
CA THR A 427 9.51 -11.68 -28.76
C THR A 427 8.77 -12.75 -27.98
N SER A 428 8.04 -12.36 -26.95
CA SER A 428 7.19 -13.28 -26.19
C SER A 428 6.10 -12.54 -25.44
N ARG A 429 5.41 -13.28 -24.56
CA ARG A 429 4.41 -12.73 -23.65
C ARG A 429 4.82 -12.98 -22.21
N PHE A 430 4.40 -12.10 -21.34
CA PHE A 430 4.49 -12.19 -19.88
C PHE A 430 3.18 -11.67 -19.29
N GLU A 431 3.06 -11.60 -17.97
CA GLU A 431 1.84 -11.14 -17.32
C GLU A 431 1.43 -9.72 -17.74
N GLY A 432 2.38 -8.80 -17.88
CA GLY A 432 2.14 -7.43 -18.36
C GLY A 432 1.82 -7.30 -19.86
N GLY A 433 1.73 -8.38 -20.61
CA GLY A 433 1.36 -8.38 -22.01
C GLY A 433 2.41 -8.95 -22.97
N ARG A 434 2.54 -8.35 -24.17
CA ARG A 434 3.55 -8.72 -25.16
C ARG A 434 4.78 -7.84 -25.02
N TYR A 435 5.96 -8.43 -25.19
CA TYR A 435 7.21 -7.69 -25.30
C TYR A 435 8.04 -8.10 -26.51
N ASP A 436 8.85 -7.17 -26.99
CA ASP A 436 9.88 -7.36 -28.00
C ASP A 436 11.18 -6.73 -27.50
N VAL A 437 12.25 -7.50 -27.37
CA VAL A 437 13.58 -7.03 -26.99
C VAL A 437 14.54 -7.27 -28.14
N GLN A 438 15.30 -6.25 -28.52
CA GLN A 438 16.21 -6.31 -29.64
C GLN A 438 17.54 -5.63 -29.32
N SER A 439 18.62 -6.22 -29.75
CA SER A 439 19.94 -5.60 -29.80
C SER A 439 20.63 -5.99 -31.11
N ILE A 440 21.15 -4.99 -31.80
CA ILE A 440 21.86 -5.18 -33.10
C ILE A 440 23.27 -4.64 -32.91
N GLY A 441 24.27 -5.47 -33.25
CA GLY A 441 25.68 -5.12 -33.09
C GLY A 441 26.07 -3.88 -33.86
N TYR A 442 27.19 -3.27 -33.47
CA TYR A 442 27.65 -1.99 -34.01
C TYR A 442 27.81 -2.04 -35.56
N GLN A 443 28.28 -3.16 -36.11
CA GLN A 443 28.49 -3.32 -37.54
C GLN A 443 27.22 -3.63 -38.34
N GLU A 444 26.19 -4.20 -37.67
CA GLU A 444 24.96 -4.68 -38.32
C GLU A 444 23.80 -3.67 -38.28
N GLY A 445 24.00 -2.50 -37.65
CA GLY A 445 22.95 -1.49 -37.60
C GLY A 445 22.87 -0.70 -36.30
N ASN A 446 23.59 -1.12 -35.26
CA ASN A 446 23.77 -0.38 -33.99
C ASN A 446 22.45 0.08 -33.35
N ALA A 447 21.60 -0.83 -32.94
CA ALA A 447 20.31 -0.53 -32.36
C ALA A 447 20.02 -1.33 -31.08
N ALA A 448 19.28 -0.73 -30.17
CA ALA A 448 18.63 -1.40 -29.04
C ALA A 448 17.16 -0.95 -28.97
N SER A 449 16.27 -1.85 -28.58
CA SER A 449 14.85 -1.56 -28.40
C SER A 449 14.25 -2.52 -27.38
N ILE A 450 13.38 -1.98 -26.50
CA ILE A 450 12.60 -2.74 -25.53
C ILE A 450 11.16 -2.26 -25.62
N LEU A 451 10.34 -3.03 -26.32
CA LEU A 451 8.93 -2.72 -26.52
C LEU A 451 8.08 -3.53 -25.55
N ILE A 452 7.16 -2.89 -24.86
CA ILE A 452 6.11 -3.52 -24.05
C ILE A 452 4.76 -3.04 -24.59
N ASN A 453 3.93 -3.97 -25.04
CA ASN A 453 2.64 -3.68 -25.70
C ASN A 453 2.76 -2.67 -26.85
N GLY A 454 3.88 -2.72 -27.59
CA GLY A 454 4.17 -1.85 -28.72
C GLY A 454 4.67 -0.44 -28.35
N LYS A 455 4.78 -0.12 -27.06
CA LYS A 455 5.39 1.13 -26.59
C LYS A 455 6.87 0.91 -26.32
N GLU A 456 7.72 1.80 -26.83
CA GLU A 456 9.16 1.81 -26.57
C GLU A 456 9.46 2.34 -25.19
N TYR A 457 10.30 1.61 -24.46
CA TYR A 457 10.76 1.97 -23.12
C TYR A 457 12.27 2.10 -23.00
N SER A 458 13.07 1.55 -23.95
CA SER A 458 14.51 1.76 -23.88
C SER A 458 14.87 3.20 -24.29
N LEU A 459 15.90 3.76 -23.66
CA LEU A 459 16.40 5.08 -24.02
C LEU A 459 17.13 5.08 -25.39
N LYS A 460 17.40 3.89 -25.94
CA LYS A 460 18.18 3.73 -27.20
C LYS A 460 19.54 4.42 -27.15
N SER A 461 20.09 4.57 -25.95
CA SER A 461 21.40 5.19 -25.73
C SER A 461 22.49 4.13 -25.73
N ARG A 462 23.75 4.52 -26.00
CA ARG A 462 24.92 3.63 -25.91
C ARG A 462 25.01 3.04 -24.50
N GLY A 463 25.46 1.78 -24.43
CA GLY A 463 25.58 1.05 -23.18
C GLY A 463 24.44 0.08 -22.94
N LEU A 464 24.22 -0.25 -21.67
CA LEU A 464 23.21 -1.16 -21.20
C LEU A 464 21.89 -0.43 -20.89
N ASN A 465 20.86 -0.68 -21.69
CA ASN A 465 19.51 -0.17 -21.44
C ASN A 465 18.75 -1.22 -20.64
N ILE A 466 18.15 -0.81 -19.53
CA ILE A 466 17.39 -1.68 -18.61
C ILE A 466 15.99 -1.11 -18.42
N VAL A 467 14.99 -1.98 -18.47
CA VAL A 467 13.58 -1.66 -18.17
C VAL A 467 13.08 -2.64 -17.15
N VAL A 468 12.51 -2.16 -16.05
CA VAL A 468 11.95 -2.97 -14.98
C VAL A 468 10.44 -2.80 -14.91
N TYR A 469 9.73 -3.92 -15.01
CA TYR A 469 8.28 -4.00 -14.89
C TYR A 469 7.91 -4.65 -13.56
N SER A 470 7.15 -3.95 -12.73
CA SER A 470 6.62 -4.46 -11.46
C SER A 470 5.31 -5.23 -11.69
N HIS A 471 5.26 -6.49 -11.28
CA HIS A 471 4.03 -7.28 -11.27
C HIS A 471 3.02 -6.74 -10.25
N TYR A 472 3.52 -6.26 -9.12
CA TYR A 472 2.73 -5.62 -8.08
C TYR A 472 1.99 -4.38 -8.58
N GLN A 473 2.69 -3.50 -9.31
CA GLN A 473 2.12 -2.23 -9.80
C GLN A 473 1.49 -2.36 -11.20
N ASP A 474 1.66 -3.50 -11.87
CA ASP A 474 1.24 -3.77 -13.26
C ASP A 474 1.71 -2.68 -14.24
N LYS A 475 2.95 -2.19 -14.06
CA LYS A 475 3.54 -1.12 -14.90
C LYS A 475 5.07 -1.18 -14.91
N VAL A 476 5.65 -0.51 -15.90
CA VAL A 476 7.09 -0.17 -15.89
C VAL A 476 7.35 0.82 -14.77
N ILE A 477 8.27 0.48 -13.87
CA ILE A 477 8.67 1.30 -12.72
C ILE A 477 9.95 2.07 -12.96
N ASP A 478 10.84 1.56 -13.81
CA ASP A 478 12.04 2.28 -14.20
C ASP A 478 12.46 1.94 -15.64
N SER A 479 13.06 2.91 -16.30
CA SER A 479 13.69 2.81 -17.61
C SER A 479 14.97 3.62 -17.58
N VAL A 480 16.10 2.93 -17.56
CA VAL A 480 17.41 3.48 -17.29
C VAL A 480 18.45 3.01 -18.32
N ASN A 481 19.43 3.85 -18.59
CA ASN A 481 20.61 3.49 -19.36
C ASN A 481 21.87 3.74 -18.55
N PHE A 482 22.80 2.79 -18.61
CA PHE A 482 24.15 2.91 -18.07
C PHE A 482 25.15 2.85 -19.24
N ASP A 483 25.84 3.95 -19.52
CA ASP A 483 26.88 3.99 -20.55
C ASP A 483 28.20 3.40 -20.03
N THR A 484 28.24 2.10 -19.89
CA THR A 484 29.42 1.35 -19.45
C THR A 484 30.56 1.30 -20.47
N HIS A 485 30.41 1.92 -21.65
CA HIS A 485 31.54 2.19 -22.54
C HIS A 485 32.48 3.28 -22.00
N VAL A 486 31.95 4.28 -21.32
CA VAL A 486 32.71 5.38 -20.69
C VAL A 486 32.62 5.42 -19.16
N GLY A 487 31.88 4.50 -18.56
CA GLY A 487 31.70 4.43 -17.11
C GLY A 487 30.81 5.58 -16.58
N ALA A 488 29.76 5.96 -17.31
CA ALA A 488 28.84 7.00 -16.89
C ALA A 488 27.72 6.49 -15.99
N ASP A 489 27.26 7.37 -15.09
CA ASP A 489 26.11 7.15 -14.23
C ASP A 489 24.80 6.99 -15.01
N ALA A 490 23.74 6.59 -14.29
CA ALA A 490 22.42 6.36 -14.84
C ALA A 490 21.85 7.58 -15.58
N VAL A 491 21.25 7.33 -16.73
CA VAL A 491 20.41 8.29 -17.44
C VAL A 491 18.99 7.74 -17.50
N ARG A 492 18.02 8.56 -17.14
CA ARG A 492 16.60 8.28 -17.19
C ARG A 492 15.84 9.29 -18.02
N TYR A 493 14.60 8.97 -18.42
CA TYR A 493 13.69 9.93 -19.06
C TYR A 493 13.13 10.94 -18.05
#